data_c0f57e0e0f74de5d050d9cded5662df8
#
_entry.id   c0f57e0e0f74de5d050d9cded5662df8
#
_cell.length_a   1.000
_cell.length_b   1.000
_cell.length_c   1.000
_cell.angle_alpha   90.00
_cell.angle_beta   90.00
_cell.angle_gamma   90.00
#
_symmetry.space_group_name_H-M   'P 1'
#
loop_
_entity.id
_entity.type
_entity.pdbx_description
1 polymer ?
#
loop_
_entity_poly.entity_id
_entity_poly.type
_entity_poly.pdbx_seq_one_letter_code
_entity_poly.pdbx_strand_id
1 'polypeptide(L)'
;MNKSQLELKRLFKFILRLTVILLTSGILALLLPRVITTLYARSRLFDVEDAPQKRVAIVFGAQVMRNGNPSAALKDRVATAADLYFAGKVEKLLMSGDNRFVDYNEPQGMKDYVMSLGVPEDAIVLDYAGRRTYDTCYRARDIFKVHDAILVTSDYHQPRAIYTCDALGVEAIGVPAQQRFALSRRYLAWMQVREFPAALLALWDVHVSRPLPVLGEPEPIFASGSSIQEAR
;
A
#
# COMPACT_ATOMS: atom_id res chain seq x y z
N MET A 1 2.92 44.52 42.22
CA MET A 1 3.48 43.55 41.23
C MET A 1 4.40 44.36 40.34
N ASN A 2 5.68 43.98 40.29
CA ASN A 2 6.69 44.76 39.55
C ASN A 2 6.46 44.59 38.03
N LYS A 3 6.75 45.62 37.23
CA LYS A 3 6.58 45.66 35.78
C LYS A 3 7.30 44.44 35.08
N SER A 4 8.47 44.07 35.57
CA SER A 4 9.22 42.88 35.10
C SER A 4 8.49 41.55 35.31
N GLN A 5 7.76 41.40 36.44
CA GLN A 5 6.98 40.19 36.69
C GLN A 5 5.73 40.12 35.81
N LEU A 6 5.19 41.25 35.41
CA LEU A 6 4.04 41.29 34.50
C LEU A 6 4.48 40.88 33.08
N GLU A 7 5.61 41.39 32.60
CA GLU A 7 6.21 41.02 31.31
C GLU A 7 6.58 39.53 31.26
N LEU A 8 7.19 39.02 32.32
CA LEU A 8 7.54 37.58 32.41
C LEU A 8 6.28 36.69 32.34
N LYS A 9 5.19 37.07 33.03
CA LYS A 9 3.92 36.33 32.94
C LYS A 9 3.30 36.39 31.55
N ARG A 10 3.41 37.52 30.84
CA ARG A 10 2.92 37.64 29.45
C ARG A 10 3.73 36.76 28.52
N LEU A 11 5.06 36.78 28.62
CA LEU A 11 5.95 35.95 27.83
C LEU A 11 5.68 34.47 28.09
N PHE A 12 5.54 34.05 29.34
CA PHE A 12 5.21 32.66 29.70
C PHE A 12 3.87 32.22 29.07
N LYS A 13 2.82 33.04 29.18
CA LYS A 13 1.51 32.74 28.55
C LYS A 13 1.62 32.66 27.01
N PHE A 14 2.41 33.50 26.39
CA PHE A 14 2.64 33.47 24.95
C PHE A 14 3.35 32.16 24.52
N ILE A 15 4.44 31.80 25.20
CA ILE A 15 5.18 30.56 24.94
C ILE A 15 4.26 29.35 25.13
N LEU A 16 3.50 29.30 26.23
CA LEU A 16 2.58 28.21 26.49
C LEU A 16 1.53 28.06 25.38
N ARG A 17 0.93 29.17 24.94
CA ARG A 17 -0.04 29.16 23.81
C ARG A 17 0.61 28.66 22.53
N LEU A 18 1.81 29.14 22.20
CA LEU A 18 2.54 28.70 21.02
C LEU A 18 2.85 27.19 21.08
N THR A 19 3.31 26.72 22.24
CA THR A 19 3.59 25.28 22.45
C THR A 19 2.31 24.44 22.26
N VAL A 20 1.19 24.87 22.83
CA VAL A 20 -0.11 24.16 22.67
C VAL A 20 -0.53 24.15 21.20
N ILE A 21 -0.43 25.28 20.49
CA ILE A 21 -0.75 25.35 19.06
C ILE A 21 0.14 24.39 18.24
N LEU A 22 1.45 24.39 18.49
CA LEU A 22 2.38 23.51 17.76
C LEU A 22 2.09 22.04 18.04
N LEU A 23 1.85 21.66 19.29
CA LEU A 23 1.51 20.29 19.67
C LEU A 23 0.18 19.84 19.05
N THR A 24 -0.86 20.67 19.13
CA THR A 24 -2.16 20.33 18.53
C THR A 24 -2.08 20.24 17.01
N SER A 25 -1.36 21.15 16.36
CA SER A 25 -1.14 21.10 14.91
C SER A 25 -0.37 19.85 14.49
N GLY A 26 0.68 19.47 15.25
CA GLY A 26 1.45 18.25 15.01
C GLY A 26 0.59 16.98 15.15
N ILE A 27 -0.24 16.91 16.19
CA ILE A 27 -1.17 15.79 16.39
C ILE A 27 -2.18 15.73 15.25
N LEU A 28 -2.79 16.84 14.87
CA LEU A 28 -3.75 16.90 13.77
C LEU A 28 -3.09 16.50 12.44
N ALA A 29 -1.86 16.95 12.18
CA ALA A 29 -1.11 16.58 10.98
C ALA A 29 -0.87 15.06 10.86
N LEU A 30 -0.74 14.35 11.98
CA LEU A 30 -0.61 12.89 12.00
C LEU A 30 -1.97 12.18 11.91
N LEU A 31 -2.99 12.68 12.60
CA LEU A 31 -4.29 12.01 12.69
C LEU A 31 -5.13 12.18 11.42
N LEU A 32 -5.20 13.41 10.88
CA LEU A 32 -6.09 13.72 9.75
C LEU A 32 -5.81 12.88 8.50
N PRO A 33 -4.56 12.70 8.04
CA PRO A 33 -4.27 11.84 6.89
C PRO A 33 -4.73 10.40 7.09
N ARG A 34 -4.55 9.85 8.31
CA ARG A 34 -5.02 8.50 8.64
C ARG A 34 -6.54 8.39 8.60
N VAL A 35 -7.24 9.39 9.14
CA VAL A 35 -8.71 9.45 9.10
C VAL A 35 -9.21 9.58 7.66
N ILE A 36 -8.63 10.49 6.87
CA ILE A 36 -9.00 10.70 5.47
C ILE A 36 -8.86 9.40 4.67
N THR A 37 -7.69 8.75 4.72
CA THR A 37 -7.45 7.50 3.99
C THR A 37 -8.38 6.39 4.45
N THR A 38 -8.67 6.29 5.76
CA THR A 38 -9.57 5.27 6.32
C THR A 38 -11.02 5.48 5.86
N LEU A 39 -11.52 6.71 5.92
CA LEU A 39 -12.87 7.02 5.45
C LEU A 39 -13.00 6.80 3.93
N TYR A 40 -11.98 7.18 3.18
CA TYR A 40 -11.94 6.99 1.73
C TYR A 40 -12.03 5.52 1.33
N ALA A 41 -11.30 4.64 2.05
CA ALA A 41 -11.24 3.22 1.74
C ALA A 41 -12.47 2.43 2.22
N ARG A 42 -13.27 2.98 3.15
CA ARG A 42 -14.30 2.22 3.87
C ARG A 42 -15.31 1.50 2.96
N SER A 43 -15.72 2.11 1.85
CA SER A 43 -16.66 1.54 0.89
C SER A 43 -15.98 0.73 -0.23
N ARG A 44 -14.66 0.56 -0.17
CA ARG A 44 -13.83 -0.08 -1.19
C ARG A 44 -13.12 -1.34 -0.69
N LEU A 45 -13.45 -1.79 0.51
CA LEU A 45 -12.90 -3.02 1.12
C LEU A 45 -13.90 -4.15 0.94
N PHE A 46 -13.41 -5.29 0.50
CA PHE A 46 -14.20 -6.50 0.24
C PHE A 46 -13.48 -7.73 0.78
N ASP A 47 -14.23 -8.78 1.03
CA ASP A 47 -13.67 -10.12 1.18
C ASP A 47 -13.44 -10.75 -0.19
N VAL A 48 -12.69 -11.86 -0.26
CA VAL A 48 -12.35 -12.55 -1.53
C VAL A 48 -13.61 -12.90 -2.32
N GLU A 49 -14.62 -13.42 -1.62
CA GLU A 49 -15.87 -13.90 -2.21
C GLU A 49 -16.71 -12.78 -2.82
N ASP A 50 -16.75 -11.62 -2.13
CA ASP A 50 -17.60 -10.47 -2.48
C ASP A 50 -16.90 -9.45 -3.38
N ALA A 51 -15.59 -9.60 -3.58
CA ALA A 51 -14.82 -8.66 -4.40
C ALA A 51 -15.34 -8.64 -5.86
N PRO A 52 -15.60 -7.44 -6.43
CA PRO A 52 -15.86 -7.30 -7.85
C PRO A 52 -14.68 -7.83 -8.68
N GLN A 53 -14.96 -8.43 -9.84
CA GLN A 53 -13.91 -8.85 -10.76
C GLN A 53 -13.12 -7.66 -11.29
N LYS A 54 -11.79 -7.80 -11.30
CA LYS A 54 -10.84 -6.90 -11.94
C LYS A 54 -9.82 -7.77 -12.68
N ARG A 55 -9.16 -7.23 -13.70
CA ARG A 55 -8.20 -8.04 -14.46
C ARG A 55 -6.90 -8.31 -13.68
N VAL A 56 -6.52 -7.44 -12.74
CA VAL A 56 -5.23 -7.49 -12.03
C VAL A 56 -5.42 -7.41 -10.51
N ALA A 57 -4.71 -8.26 -9.77
CA ALA A 57 -4.43 -8.00 -8.35
C ALA A 57 -3.01 -7.46 -8.20
N ILE A 58 -2.85 -6.33 -7.52
CA ILE A 58 -1.56 -5.78 -7.11
C ILE A 58 -1.25 -6.26 -5.71
N VAL A 59 -0.19 -7.06 -5.56
CA VAL A 59 0.24 -7.63 -4.29
C VAL A 59 1.44 -6.83 -3.78
N PHE A 60 1.25 -6.17 -2.64
CA PHE A 60 2.31 -5.35 -2.06
C PHE A 60 3.30 -6.20 -1.26
N GLY A 61 4.57 -5.94 -1.43
CA GLY A 61 5.64 -6.52 -0.64
C GLY A 61 5.52 -6.20 0.86
N ALA A 62 6.11 -7.05 1.69
CA ALA A 62 6.21 -6.85 3.14
C ALA A 62 7.60 -7.12 3.67
N GLN A 63 8.15 -8.26 3.40
CA GLN A 63 9.53 -8.64 3.73
C GLN A 63 9.82 -10.07 3.26
N VAL A 64 11.01 -10.29 2.74
CA VAL A 64 11.61 -11.62 2.54
C VAL A 64 12.70 -11.82 3.58
N MET A 65 12.76 -13.01 4.15
CA MET A 65 13.76 -13.39 5.13
C MET A 65 15.12 -13.62 4.44
N ARG A 66 16.22 -13.62 5.20
CA ARG A 66 17.57 -13.86 4.65
C ARG A 66 17.74 -15.18 3.89
N ASN A 67 16.90 -16.16 4.15
CA ASN A 67 16.87 -17.45 3.44
C ASN A 67 15.99 -17.44 2.16
N GLY A 68 15.55 -16.28 1.70
CA GLY A 68 14.68 -16.12 0.53
C GLY A 68 13.20 -16.38 0.78
N ASN A 69 12.81 -16.91 1.95
CA ASN A 69 11.40 -17.21 2.24
C ASN A 69 10.60 -15.95 2.58
N PRO A 70 9.38 -15.81 2.09
CA PRO A 70 8.48 -14.73 2.49
C PRO A 70 8.17 -14.74 4.00
N SER A 71 8.12 -13.57 4.63
CA SER A 71 7.65 -13.41 6.01
C SER A 71 6.19 -13.88 6.15
N ALA A 72 5.73 -14.12 7.39
CA ALA A 72 4.34 -14.49 7.66
C ALA A 72 3.34 -13.50 7.03
N ALA A 73 3.58 -12.20 7.18
CA ALA A 73 2.73 -11.16 6.59
C ALA A 73 2.75 -11.17 5.05
N LEU A 74 3.89 -11.49 4.43
CA LEU A 74 3.99 -11.58 2.99
C LEU A 74 3.30 -12.85 2.47
N LYS A 75 3.44 -13.97 3.18
CA LYS A 75 2.72 -15.23 2.87
C LYS A 75 1.20 -15.03 2.91
N ASP A 76 0.67 -14.33 3.90
CA ASP A 76 -0.76 -14.01 4.00
C ASP A 76 -1.24 -13.23 2.77
N ARG A 77 -0.48 -12.22 2.32
CA ARG A 77 -0.81 -11.42 1.13
C ARG A 77 -0.80 -12.27 -0.14
N VAL A 78 0.25 -13.01 -0.36
CA VAL A 78 0.41 -13.84 -1.56
C VAL A 78 -0.63 -14.95 -1.60
N ALA A 79 -0.93 -15.59 -0.47
CA ALA A 79 -1.97 -16.62 -0.39
C ALA A 79 -3.37 -16.04 -0.68
N THR A 80 -3.70 -14.85 -0.15
CA THR A 80 -4.98 -14.18 -0.45
C THR A 80 -5.08 -13.80 -1.95
N ALA A 81 -3.96 -13.42 -2.57
CA ALA A 81 -3.94 -13.17 -4.02
C ALA A 81 -4.16 -14.45 -4.83
N ALA A 82 -3.61 -15.59 -4.38
CA ALA A 82 -3.90 -16.90 -4.98
C ALA A 82 -5.39 -17.26 -4.88
N ASP A 83 -6.03 -16.99 -3.73
CA ASP A 83 -7.49 -17.21 -3.58
C ASP A 83 -8.29 -16.37 -4.58
N LEU A 84 -7.94 -15.09 -4.76
CA LEU A 84 -8.58 -14.22 -5.76
C LEU A 84 -8.42 -14.78 -7.17
N TYR A 85 -7.25 -15.32 -7.50
CA TYR A 85 -7.00 -15.95 -8.79
C TYR A 85 -7.87 -17.20 -8.99
N PHE A 86 -7.88 -18.13 -8.02
CA PHE A 86 -8.67 -19.35 -8.10
C PHE A 86 -10.18 -19.10 -8.02
N ALA A 87 -10.61 -18.03 -7.36
CA ALA A 87 -12.01 -17.60 -7.37
C ALA A 87 -12.41 -16.91 -8.70
N GLY A 88 -11.50 -16.78 -9.67
CA GLY A 88 -11.75 -16.10 -10.95
C GLY A 88 -12.00 -14.59 -10.82
N LYS A 89 -11.56 -13.99 -9.72
CA LYS A 89 -11.72 -12.56 -9.47
C LYS A 89 -10.67 -11.73 -10.21
N VAL A 90 -9.52 -12.33 -10.58
CA VAL A 90 -8.43 -11.71 -11.33
C VAL A 90 -7.82 -12.67 -12.34
N GLU A 91 -7.24 -12.12 -13.42
CA GLU A 91 -6.52 -12.88 -14.45
C GLU A 91 -5.01 -12.92 -14.20
N LYS A 92 -4.46 -11.82 -13.65
CA LYS A 92 -3.01 -11.64 -13.41
C LYS A 92 -2.73 -11.11 -12.01
N LEU A 93 -1.57 -11.51 -11.49
CA LEU A 93 -1.04 -11.08 -10.20
C LEU A 93 0.23 -10.25 -10.44
N LEU A 94 0.19 -8.95 -10.13
CA LEU A 94 1.35 -8.07 -10.14
C LEU A 94 2.02 -8.11 -8.76
N MET A 95 3.13 -8.83 -8.65
CA MET A 95 3.95 -8.95 -7.43
C MET A 95 4.91 -7.78 -7.33
N SER A 96 4.57 -6.76 -6.54
CA SER A 96 5.36 -5.53 -6.44
C SER A 96 6.11 -5.45 -5.11
N GLY A 97 7.43 -5.36 -5.19
CA GLY A 97 8.30 -5.36 -4.03
C GLY A 97 9.67 -4.74 -4.28
N ASP A 98 10.53 -4.79 -3.25
CA ASP A 98 11.87 -4.23 -3.28
C ASP A 98 12.91 -5.25 -3.76
N ASN A 99 13.83 -4.81 -4.62
CA ASN A 99 14.97 -5.57 -5.13
C ASN A 99 16.24 -4.70 -5.18
N ARG A 100 16.46 -3.83 -4.20
CA ARG A 100 17.61 -2.91 -4.22
C ARG A 100 18.93 -3.53 -3.81
N PHE A 101 18.91 -4.66 -3.12
CA PHE A 101 20.10 -5.30 -2.58
C PHE A 101 20.34 -6.64 -3.29
N VAL A 102 21.61 -6.99 -3.50
CA VAL A 102 22.02 -8.19 -4.24
C VAL A 102 21.40 -9.48 -3.68
N ASP A 103 21.28 -9.57 -2.35
CA ASP A 103 20.75 -10.75 -1.67
C ASP A 103 19.30 -10.57 -1.24
N TYR A 104 18.56 -9.63 -1.81
CA TYR A 104 17.18 -9.33 -1.44
C TYR A 104 16.29 -9.13 -2.66
N ASN A 105 15.50 -10.13 -2.99
CA ASN A 105 14.58 -10.12 -4.13
C ASN A 105 13.17 -10.50 -3.65
N GLU A 106 12.39 -9.50 -3.29
CA GLU A 106 11.05 -9.70 -2.74
C GLU A 106 10.06 -10.20 -3.79
N PRO A 107 9.97 -9.63 -5.02
CA PRO A 107 9.10 -10.15 -6.06
C PRO A 107 9.37 -11.62 -6.43
N GLN A 108 10.64 -12.04 -6.47
CA GLN A 108 10.97 -13.43 -6.74
C GLN A 108 10.47 -14.36 -5.62
N GLY A 109 10.68 -13.98 -4.36
CA GLY A 109 10.16 -14.77 -3.22
C GLY A 109 8.63 -14.86 -3.21
N MET A 110 7.93 -13.80 -3.67
CA MET A 110 6.48 -13.82 -3.85
C MET A 110 6.06 -14.78 -4.98
N LYS A 111 6.75 -14.73 -6.12
CA LYS A 111 6.53 -15.63 -7.27
C LYS A 111 6.70 -17.08 -6.88
N ASP A 112 7.83 -17.44 -6.26
CA ASP A 112 8.13 -18.80 -5.88
C ASP A 112 7.05 -19.36 -4.94
N TYR A 113 6.60 -18.53 -3.99
CA TYR A 113 5.57 -18.92 -3.05
C TYR A 113 4.20 -19.06 -3.72
N VAL A 114 3.76 -18.14 -4.58
CA VAL A 114 2.45 -18.23 -5.24
C VAL A 114 2.40 -19.40 -6.23
N MET A 115 3.52 -19.70 -6.91
CA MET A 115 3.63 -20.90 -7.76
C MET A 115 3.53 -22.19 -6.94
N SER A 116 4.09 -22.22 -5.72
CA SER A 116 3.94 -23.37 -4.82
C SER A 116 2.50 -23.58 -4.35
N LEU A 117 1.64 -22.56 -4.46
CA LEU A 117 0.20 -22.65 -4.22
C LEU A 117 -0.61 -23.07 -5.46
N GLY A 118 0.05 -23.26 -6.62
CA GLY A 118 -0.56 -23.74 -7.86
C GLY A 118 -0.95 -22.66 -8.87
N VAL A 119 -0.63 -21.39 -8.63
CA VAL A 119 -0.87 -20.34 -9.64
C VAL A 119 0.16 -20.50 -10.78
N PRO A 120 -0.29 -20.54 -12.04
CA PRO A 120 0.62 -20.73 -13.17
C PRO A 120 1.51 -19.52 -13.40
N GLU A 121 2.72 -19.76 -13.92
CA GLU A 121 3.74 -18.71 -14.09
C GLU A 121 3.29 -17.59 -15.01
N ASP A 122 2.54 -17.89 -16.04
CA ASP A 122 2.04 -16.91 -17.00
C ASP A 122 0.99 -15.95 -16.41
N ALA A 123 0.38 -16.30 -15.27
CA ALA A 123 -0.51 -15.41 -14.51
C ALA A 123 0.26 -14.42 -13.60
N ILE A 124 1.60 -14.52 -13.50
CA ILE A 124 2.40 -13.76 -12.53
C ILE A 124 3.27 -12.74 -13.27
N VAL A 125 3.20 -11.49 -12.84
CA VAL A 125 4.05 -10.38 -13.32
C VAL A 125 4.84 -9.82 -12.15
N LEU A 126 6.12 -9.49 -12.36
CA LEU A 126 7.02 -9.06 -11.31
C LEU A 126 7.38 -7.58 -11.47
N ASP A 127 7.15 -6.80 -10.41
CA ASP A 127 7.63 -5.43 -10.30
C ASP A 127 8.76 -5.35 -9.27
N TYR A 128 9.98 -5.19 -9.76
CA TYR A 128 11.20 -5.15 -8.94
C TYR A 128 11.53 -3.78 -8.33
N ALA A 129 10.70 -2.77 -8.58
CA ALA A 129 10.96 -1.42 -8.11
C ALA A 129 9.79 -0.81 -7.29
N GLY A 130 8.89 -1.64 -6.80
CA GLY A 130 7.81 -1.27 -5.89
C GLY A 130 8.30 -1.07 -4.45
N ARG A 131 9.20 -0.10 -4.24
CA ARG A 131 9.90 0.15 -2.96
C ARG A 131 9.02 0.76 -1.90
N ARG A 132 8.03 1.54 -2.31
CA ARG A 132 7.02 2.22 -1.49
C ARG A 132 5.66 2.07 -2.14
N THR A 133 4.59 2.27 -1.37
CA THR A 133 3.22 2.24 -1.90
C THR A 133 3.04 3.18 -3.09
N TYR A 134 3.60 4.38 -3.00
CA TYR A 134 3.59 5.36 -4.09
C TYR A 134 4.24 4.80 -5.37
N ASP A 135 5.43 4.21 -5.25
CA ASP A 135 6.18 3.65 -6.37
C ASP A 135 5.41 2.50 -7.03
N THR A 136 4.84 1.59 -6.24
CA THR A 136 3.99 0.48 -6.73
C THR A 136 2.81 1.01 -7.54
N CYS A 137 2.03 1.97 -7.01
CA CYS A 137 0.84 2.49 -7.69
C CYS A 137 1.23 3.28 -8.96
N TYR A 138 2.29 4.09 -8.88
CA TYR A 138 2.78 4.85 -10.03
C TYR A 138 3.23 3.91 -11.16
N ARG A 139 4.03 2.89 -10.83
CA ARG A 139 4.56 1.91 -11.79
C ARG A 139 3.46 1.00 -12.34
N ALA A 140 2.48 0.62 -11.52
CA ALA A 140 1.31 -0.12 -11.99
C ALA A 140 0.63 0.59 -13.15
N ARG A 141 0.40 1.90 -13.06
CA ARG A 141 -0.18 2.72 -14.12
C ARG A 141 0.77 2.92 -15.30
N ASP A 142 1.99 3.40 -15.03
CA ASP A 142 2.86 3.93 -16.09
C ASP A 142 3.70 2.86 -16.79
N ILE A 143 4.13 1.83 -16.07
CA ILE A 143 4.92 0.72 -16.62
C ILE A 143 4.00 -0.40 -17.07
N PHE A 144 3.16 -0.90 -16.14
CA PHE A 144 2.34 -2.10 -16.37
C PHE A 144 0.99 -1.81 -17.02
N LYS A 145 0.65 -0.54 -17.24
CA LYS A 145 -0.60 -0.06 -17.87
C LYS A 145 -1.86 -0.58 -17.18
N VAL A 146 -1.80 -0.71 -15.86
CA VAL A 146 -2.92 -1.10 -15.01
C VAL A 146 -3.69 0.16 -14.60
N HIS A 147 -4.96 0.24 -14.97
CA HIS A 147 -5.83 1.38 -14.68
C HIS A 147 -6.88 1.05 -13.62
N ASP A 148 -7.13 -0.24 -13.37
CA ASP A 148 -8.01 -0.72 -12.32
C ASP A 148 -7.47 -2.02 -11.71
N ALA A 149 -7.60 -2.20 -10.39
CA ALA A 149 -7.03 -3.35 -9.71
C ALA A 149 -7.69 -3.68 -8.37
N ILE A 150 -7.52 -4.94 -7.95
CA ILE A 150 -7.68 -5.36 -6.54
C ILE A 150 -6.33 -5.22 -5.84
N LEU A 151 -6.29 -4.46 -4.76
CA LEU A 151 -5.07 -4.31 -3.95
C LEU A 151 -5.06 -5.35 -2.82
N VAL A 152 -4.00 -6.16 -2.78
CA VAL A 152 -3.81 -7.17 -1.74
C VAL A 152 -2.66 -6.77 -0.82
N THR A 153 -3.01 -6.41 0.40
CA THR A 153 -2.05 -6.06 1.45
C THR A 153 -2.65 -6.29 2.84
N SER A 154 -1.86 -6.07 3.91
CA SER A 154 -2.36 -6.20 5.27
C SER A 154 -3.44 -5.15 5.59
N ASP A 155 -4.41 -5.50 6.44
CA ASP A 155 -5.56 -4.66 6.82
C ASP A 155 -5.15 -3.23 7.23
N TYR A 156 -4.15 -3.08 8.09
CA TYR A 156 -3.66 -1.77 8.54
C TYR A 156 -3.14 -0.88 7.39
N HIS A 157 -2.70 -1.46 6.28
CA HIS A 157 -2.12 -0.78 5.12
C HIS A 157 -3.17 -0.45 4.04
N GLN A 158 -4.27 -1.21 3.94
CA GLN A 158 -5.29 -1.06 2.90
C GLN A 158 -5.76 0.38 2.67
N PRO A 159 -6.12 1.16 3.73
CA PRO A 159 -6.63 2.51 3.53
C PRO A 159 -5.66 3.42 2.78
N ARG A 160 -4.37 3.34 3.12
CA ARG A 160 -3.34 4.15 2.48
C ARG A 160 -3.04 3.66 1.06
N ALA A 161 -3.03 2.35 0.84
CA ALA A 161 -2.80 1.77 -0.48
C ALA A 161 -3.90 2.17 -1.47
N ILE A 162 -5.17 2.02 -1.11
CA ILE A 162 -6.32 2.39 -1.95
C ILE A 162 -6.26 3.88 -2.28
N TYR A 163 -6.12 4.75 -1.26
CA TYR A 163 -6.04 6.19 -1.49
C TYR A 163 -4.90 6.58 -2.43
N THR A 164 -3.72 5.99 -2.23
CA THR A 164 -2.53 6.32 -3.04
C THR A 164 -2.69 5.86 -4.49
N CYS A 165 -3.18 4.65 -4.72
CA CYS A 165 -3.37 4.13 -6.07
C CYS A 165 -4.44 4.91 -6.84
N ASP A 166 -5.59 5.19 -6.23
CA ASP A 166 -6.65 6.00 -6.85
C ASP A 166 -6.16 7.41 -7.21
N ALA A 167 -5.46 8.06 -6.29
CA ALA A 167 -4.92 9.40 -6.53
C ALA A 167 -3.83 9.43 -7.61
N LEU A 168 -3.20 8.29 -7.91
CA LEU A 168 -2.24 8.11 -9.00
C LEU A 168 -2.89 7.57 -10.29
N GLY A 169 -4.22 7.40 -10.33
CA GLY A 169 -4.95 7.01 -11.53
C GLY A 169 -5.09 5.50 -11.75
N VAL A 170 -4.99 4.71 -10.67
CA VAL A 170 -5.36 3.28 -10.67
C VAL A 170 -6.61 3.13 -9.82
N GLU A 171 -7.78 2.93 -10.44
CA GLU A 171 -9.04 2.68 -9.74
C GLU A 171 -8.94 1.43 -8.87
N ALA A 172 -8.92 1.62 -7.55
CA ALA A 172 -8.54 0.58 -6.61
C ALA A 172 -9.67 0.17 -5.66
N ILE A 173 -9.85 -1.13 -5.52
CA ILE A 173 -10.54 -1.74 -4.39
C ILE A 173 -9.54 -2.58 -3.59
N GLY A 174 -9.83 -2.87 -2.33
CA GLY A 174 -8.93 -3.60 -1.46
C GLY A 174 -9.52 -4.92 -0.98
N VAL A 175 -8.70 -5.96 -0.99
CA VAL A 175 -8.96 -7.21 -0.29
C VAL A 175 -7.86 -7.39 0.75
N PRO A 176 -8.19 -7.20 2.06
CA PRO A 176 -7.22 -7.40 3.12
C PRO A 176 -6.69 -8.82 3.14
N ALA A 177 -5.38 -8.98 3.32
CA ALA A 177 -4.74 -10.28 3.44
C ALA A 177 -5.35 -11.06 4.61
N GLN A 178 -5.89 -12.24 4.33
CA GLN A 178 -6.43 -13.15 5.35
C GLN A 178 -5.29 -13.67 6.22
N GLN A 179 -5.42 -13.48 7.53
CA GLN A 179 -4.38 -13.91 8.46
C GLN A 179 -4.41 -15.43 8.62
N ARG A 180 -3.45 -16.13 8.03
CA ARG A 180 -3.24 -17.60 8.09
C ARG A 180 -2.06 -17.95 8.98
N PHE A 181 -1.11 -17.01 9.10
CA PHE A 181 0.09 -17.17 9.91
C PHE A 181 0.04 -16.25 11.13
N ALA A 182 0.53 -16.76 12.26
CA ALA A 182 0.52 -16.01 13.51
C ALA A 182 1.44 -14.78 13.44
N LEU A 183 0.87 -13.61 13.65
CA LEU A 183 1.60 -12.35 13.84
C LEU A 183 1.51 -11.94 15.30
N SER A 184 2.63 -11.49 15.88
CA SER A 184 2.62 -11.04 17.27
C SER A 184 1.76 -9.78 17.43
N ARG A 185 1.05 -9.66 18.56
CA ARG A 185 0.25 -8.45 18.87
C ARG A 185 1.11 -7.19 18.88
N ARG A 186 2.37 -7.31 19.34
CA ARG A 186 3.32 -6.19 19.36
C ARG A 186 3.67 -5.73 17.95
N TYR A 187 3.88 -6.65 17.01
CA TYR A 187 4.11 -6.34 15.61
C TYR A 187 2.90 -5.62 15.00
N LEU A 188 1.69 -6.14 15.20
CA LEU A 188 0.47 -5.53 14.68
C LEU A 188 0.25 -4.11 15.24
N ALA A 189 0.42 -3.94 16.55
CA ALA A 189 0.32 -2.62 17.18
C ALA A 189 1.35 -1.63 16.61
N TRP A 190 2.59 -2.07 16.42
CA TRP A 190 3.62 -1.24 15.80
C TRP A 190 3.27 -0.84 14.37
N MET A 191 2.75 -1.78 13.56
CA MET A 191 2.32 -1.49 12.18
C MET A 191 1.18 -0.47 12.15
N GLN A 192 0.20 -0.56 13.06
CA GLN A 192 -0.87 0.43 13.19
C GLN A 192 -0.32 1.84 13.51
N VAL A 193 0.61 1.94 14.46
CA VAL A 193 1.23 3.23 14.82
C VAL A 193 2.02 3.81 13.63
N ARG A 194 2.77 2.97 12.92
CA ARG A 194 3.55 3.37 11.75
C ARG A 194 2.67 3.96 10.63
N GLU A 195 1.42 3.55 10.51
CA GLU A 195 0.53 4.04 9.46
C GLU A 195 0.14 5.53 9.64
N PHE A 196 0.27 6.13 10.81
CA PHE A 196 0.02 7.57 10.99
C PHE A 196 1.02 8.43 10.20
N PRO A 197 2.34 8.36 10.44
CA PRO A 197 3.30 9.11 9.65
C PRO A 197 3.34 8.64 8.19
N ALA A 198 3.07 7.36 7.90
CA ALA A 198 3.03 6.85 6.54
C ALA A 198 1.87 7.42 5.72
N ALA A 199 0.70 7.63 6.33
CA ALA A 199 -0.43 8.28 5.66
C ALA A 199 -0.15 9.76 5.37
N LEU A 200 0.48 10.49 6.32
CA LEU A 200 0.91 11.87 6.08
C LEU A 200 1.88 11.96 4.89
N LEU A 201 2.90 11.09 4.86
CA LEU A 201 3.86 11.06 3.76
C LEU A 201 3.18 10.69 2.42
N ALA A 202 2.23 9.76 2.43
CA ALA A 202 1.51 9.39 1.22
C ALA A 202 0.70 10.55 0.64
N LEU A 203 -0.03 11.32 1.47
CA LEU A 203 -0.73 12.51 1.02
C LEU A 203 0.25 13.57 0.50
N TRP A 204 1.37 13.77 1.17
CA TRP A 204 2.42 14.67 0.72
C TRP A 204 2.99 14.26 -0.64
N ASP A 205 3.32 12.98 -0.82
CA ASP A 205 3.86 12.46 -2.07
C ASP A 205 2.86 12.60 -3.23
N VAL A 206 1.59 12.34 -2.99
CA VAL A 206 0.55 12.42 -4.02
C VAL A 206 0.24 13.87 -4.41
N HIS A 207 0.12 14.78 -3.44
CA HIS A 207 -0.41 16.12 -3.71
C HIS A 207 0.66 17.19 -3.84
N VAL A 208 1.83 17.02 -3.23
CA VAL A 208 2.86 18.05 -3.12
C VAL A 208 4.16 17.65 -3.81
N SER A 209 4.87 16.63 -3.33
CA SER A 209 6.21 16.32 -3.82
C SER A 209 6.23 15.63 -5.17
N ARG A 210 5.26 14.75 -5.44
CA ARG A 210 5.07 13.99 -6.68
C ARG A 210 6.39 13.38 -7.19
N PRO A 211 7.10 12.61 -6.36
CA PRO A 211 8.41 12.11 -6.73
C PRO A 211 8.31 11.15 -7.92
N LEU A 212 9.31 11.17 -8.80
CA LEU A 212 9.41 10.20 -9.87
C LEU A 212 10.04 8.91 -9.33
N PRO A 213 9.35 7.76 -9.40
CA PRO A 213 9.93 6.47 -9.07
C PRO A 213 11.03 6.07 -10.08
N VAL A 214 11.75 5.01 -9.76
CA VAL A 214 12.59 4.35 -10.76
C VAL A 214 11.65 3.77 -11.82
N LEU A 215 11.74 4.31 -13.02
CA LEU A 215 10.99 3.85 -14.19
C LEU A 215 11.86 2.88 -14.99
N GLY A 216 11.25 2.13 -15.87
CA GLY A 216 11.85 1.32 -16.92
C GLY A 216 11.08 1.54 -18.20
N GLU A 217 11.33 0.74 -19.22
CA GLU A 217 10.47 0.70 -20.40
C GLU A 217 9.07 0.23 -20.01
N PRO A 218 8.02 0.72 -20.70
CA PRO A 218 6.66 0.22 -20.51
C PRO A 218 6.57 -1.28 -20.77
N GLU A 219 5.98 -2.01 -19.83
CA GLU A 219 5.77 -3.46 -19.90
C GLU A 219 4.29 -3.76 -19.59
N PRO A 220 3.37 -3.54 -20.55
CA PRO A 220 1.94 -3.76 -20.34
C PRO A 220 1.64 -5.21 -19.97
N ILE A 221 0.87 -5.43 -18.90
CA ILE A 221 0.46 -6.78 -18.47
C ILE A 221 -0.37 -7.49 -19.54
N PHE A 222 -1.16 -6.72 -20.29
CA PHE A 222 -1.96 -7.24 -21.40
C PHE A 222 -1.50 -6.62 -22.71
N ALA A 223 -1.34 -7.45 -23.74
CA ALA A 223 -1.02 -6.95 -25.08
C ALA A 223 -2.10 -5.97 -25.56
N SER A 224 -1.66 -4.90 -26.23
CA SER A 224 -2.57 -3.94 -26.86
C SER A 224 -3.46 -4.65 -27.88
N GLY A 225 -4.73 -4.88 -27.56
CA GLY A 225 -5.70 -5.58 -28.44
C GLY A 225 -6.67 -6.53 -27.72
N SER A 226 -6.46 -6.87 -26.46
CA SER A 226 -7.40 -7.69 -25.67
C SER A 226 -8.46 -6.83 -24.96
N SER A 227 -9.18 -5.98 -25.71
CA SER A 227 -10.42 -5.42 -25.21
C SER A 227 -11.42 -6.54 -25.01
N ILE A 228 -12.02 -6.61 -23.83
CA ILE A 228 -13.17 -7.48 -23.57
C ILE A 228 -14.23 -7.15 -24.62
N GLN A 229 -14.55 -8.11 -25.50
CA GLN A 229 -15.81 -8.04 -26.24
C GLN A 229 -16.91 -8.12 -25.17
N GLU A 230 -17.55 -6.99 -24.91
CA GLU A 230 -18.80 -6.96 -24.15
C GLU A 230 -19.72 -8.02 -24.74
N ALA A 231 -19.95 -9.08 -23.98
CA ALA A 231 -21.02 -10.03 -24.28
C ALA A 231 -22.33 -9.27 -24.10
N ARG A 232 -22.98 -9.00 -25.24
CA ARG A 232 -24.38 -8.57 -25.31
C ARG A 232 -25.30 -9.65 -24.77
#